data_8972c04d9af2081d14be2301083050de
#
_entry.id   8972c04d9af2081d14be2301083050de
#
_cell.length_a   1.000
_cell.length_b   1.000
_cell.length_c   1.000
_cell.angle_alpha   90.00
_cell.angle_beta   90.00
_cell.angle_gamma   90.00
#
_symmetry.space_group_name_H-M   'P 1'
#
loop_
_entity.id
_entity.type
_entity.pdbx_description
1 polymer ?
#
loop_
_entity_poly.entity_id
_entity_poly.type
_entity_poly.pdbx_seq_one_letter_code
_entity_poly.pdbx_strand_id
1 'polypeptide(L)'
;MQSSDLSTSTQGGGPRGWRLGSGSGAWRARRQVSPGWTIAVALIVALVALPVAAIIVLALSSGFETWPHLVRTILPSALSTTLIVMLGVAAITLVVGAGTAWIITMYRFPGRDVLDRLLVIPLAVPTYIAAYCYVDLLGYAGPVQGHLRAFFGWHTPRDYWFPDIRTTTGAIFLLASVLYPYVYLAARASFVQQSICVLEVARTLGRTPWGAFIGVALPLARPALAAGVALVLMECLNDLGAVQHLGVDTLSAALYATWLQRSSLGGAAQIALAALALVLIIFAIERHARGRRQFHHTTGRYRSIPFSVLSGWWAVGAFVACLLPFVVGFVLPCLVLAYNAFHFTDEAGWSALGHAAWNSVLLAGLAAAVAVGLALILAYARRIAGGPFFRFAVRLAGVGYALPGTVLALGLLIPLAAFDNRLDALSRAVLGLPLGLLITGSLAALVLAFAIRFLAVSLGAVEAGMGRVSPNLDAAARTLGATPLSTMMRVHLPLLLPTLGSAGLLVFVDAMKELPTALLLRPFNFETLATHIYSLASLELFEHAGAGALAIVLVGLLPVLALHQAIASGRSGQSGARRAASISPTS
;
A
#
# COMPACT_ATOMS: atom_id res chain seq x y z
N MET A 1 -16.01 -54.99 -73.24
CA MET A 1 -15.06 -56.13 -73.25
C MET A 1 -14.39 -56.10 -71.90
N GLN A 2 -14.82 -56.91 -71.04
CA GLN A 2 -14.15 -58.08 -70.40
C GLN A 2 -12.94 -57.58 -69.56
N SER A 3 -13.01 -57.73 -68.33
CA SER A 3 -13.00 -58.77 -67.29
C SER A 3 -11.67 -58.62 -66.55
N SER A 4 -11.44 -58.83 -65.33
CA SER A 4 -11.89 -59.90 -64.43
C SER A 4 -11.37 -59.58 -63.01
N ASP A 5 -12.12 -59.99 -62.04
CA ASP A 5 -11.81 -60.15 -60.62
C ASP A 5 -10.42 -60.77 -60.33
N LEU A 6 -9.86 -60.30 -59.21
CA LEU A 6 -9.12 -61.18 -58.31
C LEU A 6 -9.11 -60.64 -56.90
N SER A 7 -9.94 -61.19 -56.05
CA SER A 7 -9.93 -61.13 -54.62
C SER A 7 -8.66 -61.79 -54.05
N THR A 8 -7.93 -61.10 -53.20
CA THR A 8 -7.03 -61.76 -52.23
C THR A 8 -7.18 -61.11 -50.87
N SER A 9 -7.84 -61.79 -49.97
CA SER A 9 -7.87 -61.59 -48.54
C SER A 9 -6.48 -61.74 -47.94
N THR A 10 -5.94 -60.71 -47.37
CA THR A 10 -4.85 -60.83 -46.40
C THR A 10 -5.30 -60.21 -45.06
N GLN A 11 -5.59 -61.14 -44.13
CA GLN A 11 -5.66 -60.79 -42.70
C GLN A 11 -4.28 -60.30 -42.23
N GLY A 12 -4.17 -59.00 -41.95
CA GLY A 12 -3.03 -58.36 -41.32
C GLY A 12 -3.44 -57.83 -39.95
N GLY A 13 -3.03 -58.52 -38.90
CA GLY A 13 -3.24 -58.11 -37.53
C GLY A 13 -2.59 -56.75 -37.27
N GLY A 14 -3.40 -55.69 -37.13
CA GLY A 14 -2.94 -54.37 -36.68
C GLY A 14 -2.58 -54.42 -35.19
N PRO A 15 -1.54 -53.69 -34.78
CA PRO A 15 -1.12 -53.68 -33.38
C PRO A 15 -2.24 -53.08 -32.50
N ARG A 16 -2.57 -53.80 -31.43
CA ARG A 16 -3.51 -53.39 -30.40
C ARG A 16 -3.16 -51.98 -29.91
N GLY A 17 -3.96 -51.00 -30.30
CA GLY A 17 -3.88 -49.65 -29.79
C GLY A 17 -3.95 -49.67 -28.28
N TRP A 18 -2.87 -49.24 -27.66
CA TRP A 18 -2.83 -48.88 -26.26
C TRP A 18 -3.83 -47.75 -26.05
N ARG A 19 -5.04 -48.07 -25.63
CA ARG A 19 -5.93 -47.08 -25.03
C ARG A 19 -5.24 -46.63 -23.76
N LEU A 20 -4.52 -45.53 -23.85
CA LEU A 20 -4.19 -44.75 -22.69
C LEU A 20 -5.51 -44.35 -22.06
N GLY A 21 -5.92 -45.15 -21.09
CA GLY A 21 -7.04 -44.81 -20.24
C GLY A 21 -6.82 -43.40 -19.74
N SER A 22 -7.74 -42.52 -20.05
CA SER A 22 -7.86 -41.21 -19.45
C SER A 22 -8.18 -41.35 -17.95
N GLY A 23 -7.27 -41.98 -17.25
CA GLY A 23 -7.20 -42.04 -15.81
C GLY A 23 -6.80 -40.66 -15.27
N SER A 24 -7.62 -39.64 -15.51
CA SER A 24 -7.66 -38.42 -14.70
C SER A 24 -8.26 -38.69 -13.31
N GLY A 25 -8.32 -39.94 -12.90
CA GLY A 25 -8.46 -40.43 -11.53
C GLY A 25 -7.18 -40.17 -10.77
N ALA A 26 -6.85 -38.92 -10.72
CA ALA A 26 -6.11 -38.21 -9.68
C ALA A 26 -5.62 -39.12 -8.55
N TRP A 27 -4.37 -39.40 -8.57
CA TRP A 27 -3.55 -39.44 -7.37
C TRP A 27 -3.49 -38.03 -6.73
N ARG A 28 -4.62 -37.50 -6.29
CA ARG A 28 -4.70 -36.54 -5.21
C ARG A 28 -4.44 -37.32 -3.91
N ALA A 29 -3.22 -37.84 -3.77
CA ALA A 29 -2.72 -38.13 -2.45
C ALA A 29 -2.98 -36.83 -1.65
N ARG A 30 -3.91 -36.88 -0.69
CA ARG A 30 -4.10 -35.84 0.30
C ARG A 30 -2.68 -35.63 0.87
N ARG A 31 -2.05 -34.54 0.45
CA ARG A 31 -0.74 -34.15 0.99
C ARG A 31 -1.00 -33.97 2.49
N GLN A 32 -0.61 -34.95 3.29
CA GLN A 32 -0.66 -34.85 4.74
C GLN A 32 0.37 -33.80 5.11
N VAL A 33 -0.11 -32.58 5.25
CA VAL A 33 0.69 -31.48 5.82
C VAL A 33 0.85 -31.82 7.28
N SER A 34 2.08 -31.73 7.82
CA SER A 34 2.30 -31.99 9.24
C SER A 34 1.40 -31.09 10.08
N PRO A 35 0.84 -31.57 11.19
CA PRO A 35 -0.05 -30.80 12.06
C PRO A 35 0.55 -29.43 12.45
N GLY A 36 1.86 -29.36 12.62
CA GLY A 36 2.56 -28.11 12.97
C GLY A 36 2.35 -26.97 11.97
N TRP A 37 2.35 -27.23 10.66
CA TRP A 37 2.08 -26.18 9.67
C TRP A 37 0.62 -25.70 9.72
N THR A 38 -0.30 -26.61 9.95
CA THR A 38 -1.73 -26.27 10.07
C THR A 38 -1.95 -25.43 11.33
N ILE A 39 -1.33 -25.79 12.45
CA ILE A 39 -1.41 -25.02 13.71
C ILE A 39 -0.77 -23.62 13.53
N ALA A 40 0.43 -23.55 12.95
CA ALA A 40 1.09 -22.26 12.70
C ALA A 40 0.23 -21.32 11.85
N VAL A 41 -0.35 -21.83 10.75
CA VAL A 41 -1.25 -21.05 9.90
C VAL A 41 -2.53 -20.67 10.63
N ALA A 42 -3.11 -21.57 11.44
CA ALA A 42 -4.31 -21.29 12.23
C ALA A 42 -4.06 -20.18 13.26
N LEU A 43 -2.89 -20.19 13.92
CA LEU A 43 -2.48 -19.12 14.85
C LEU A 43 -2.32 -17.78 14.13
N ILE A 44 -1.71 -17.75 12.95
CA ILE A 44 -1.59 -16.51 12.15
C ILE A 44 -2.97 -16.01 11.73
N VAL A 45 -3.86 -16.91 11.30
CA VAL A 45 -5.26 -16.58 10.95
C VAL A 45 -6.00 -15.99 12.14
N ALA A 46 -5.89 -16.64 13.31
CA ALA A 46 -6.50 -16.17 14.54
C ALA A 46 -5.97 -14.78 14.93
N LEU A 47 -4.65 -14.58 14.82
CA LEU A 47 -4.00 -13.31 15.12
C LEU A 47 -4.50 -12.16 14.22
N VAL A 48 -4.61 -12.40 12.92
CA VAL A 48 -5.10 -11.39 11.95
C VAL A 48 -6.61 -11.14 12.11
N ALA A 49 -7.39 -12.17 12.46
CA ALA A 49 -8.82 -12.03 12.68
C ALA A 49 -9.17 -11.37 14.03
N LEU A 50 -8.28 -11.46 15.01
CA LEU A 50 -8.49 -11.01 16.38
C LEU A 50 -8.97 -9.54 16.48
N PRO A 51 -8.34 -8.55 15.81
CA PRO A 51 -8.77 -7.17 15.90
C PRO A 51 -10.20 -6.95 15.40
N VAL A 52 -10.55 -7.58 14.29
CA VAL A 52 -11.89 -7.46 13.70
C VAL A 52 -12.94 -8.11 14.59
N ALA A 53 -12.65 -9.32 15.10
CA ALA A 53 -13.53 -10.01 16.00
C ALA A 53 -13.75 -9.22 17.31
N ALA A 54 -12.68 -8.66 17.87
CA ALA A 54 -12.74 -7.84 19.08
C ALA A 54 -13.62 -6.58 18.89
N ILE A 55 -13.48 -5.89 17.77
CA ILE A 55 -14.32 -4.72 17.45
C ILE A 55 -15.79 -5.12 17.33
N ILE A 56 -16.09 -6.22 16.65
CA ILE A 56 -17.47 -6.70 16.52
C ILE A 56 -18.05 -7.03 17.90
N VAL A 57 -17.32 -7.78 18.71
CA VAL A 57 -17.76 -8.13 20.08
C VAL A 57 -17.97 -6.88 20.91
N LEU A 58 -17.01 -5.94 20.90
CA LEU A 58 -17.10 -4.71 21.68
C LEU A 58 -18.29 -3.84 21.24
N ALA A 59 -18.47 -3.65 19.95
CA ALA A 59 -19.56 -2.84 19.41
C ALA A 59 -20.94 -3.41 19.77
N LEU A 60 -21.05 -4.75 19.86
CA LEU A 60 -22.30 -5.43 20.22
C LEU A 60 -22.50 -5.50 21.74
N SER A 61 -21.41 -5.64 22.53
CA SER A 61 -21.51 -5.78 24.00
C SER A 61 -21.63 -4.46 24.76
N SER A 62 -21.23 -3.33 24.16
CA SER A 62 -21.21 -2.02 24.81
C SER A 62 -22.59 -1.38 25.00
N GLY A 63 -23.64 -2.08 24.65
CA GLY A 63 -25.02 -1.55 24.71
C GLY A 63 -25.29 -0.54 23.57
N PHE A 64 -26.58 -0.29 23.33
CA PHE A 64 -27.01 0.65 22.30
C PHE A 64 -27.36 2.04 22.88
N GLU A 65 -26.98 2.35 24.12
CA GLU A 65 -27.29 3.63 24.75
C GLU A 65 -26.71 4.82 24.03
N THR A 66 -25.45 4.71 23.59
CA THR A 66 -24.77 5.75 22.84
C THR A 66 -25.10 5.74 21.35
N TRP A 67 -25.62 4.63 20.81
CA TRP A 67 -25.90 4.44 19.39
C TRP A 67 -26.88 5.46 18.79
N PRO A 68 -28.02 5.80 19.40
CA PRO A 68 -28.95 6.80 18.86
C PRO A 68 -28.29 8.18 18.71
N HIS A 69 -27.43 8.54 19.66
CA HIS A 69 -26.68 9.80 19.58
C HIS A 69 -25.64 9.76 18.44
N LEU A 70 -24.84 8.68 18.34
CA LEU A 70 -23.84 8.53 17.29
C LEU A 70 -24.46 8.58 15.90
N VAL A 71 -25.56 7.87 15.67
CA VAL A 71 -26.25 7.81 14.38
C VAL A 71 -26.92 9.13 14.00
N ARG A 72 -27.38 9.89 14.97
CA ARG A 72 -28.04 11.17 14.68
C ARG A 72 -27.10 12.35 14.53
N THR A 73 -25.93 12.31 15.15
CA THR A 73 -25.02 13.48 15.22
C THR A 73 -23.66 13.23 14.56
N ILE A 74 -22.90 12.25 15.03
CA ILE A 74 -21.49 12.08 14.64
C ILE A 74 -21.34 11.32 13.33
N LEU A 75 -22.00 10.15 13.23
CA LEU A 75 -21.78 9.23 12.12
C LEU A 75 -22.20 9.79 10.76
N PRO A 76 -23.35 10.49 10.60
CA PRO A 76 -23.73 11.08 9.32
C PRO A 76 -22.77 12.16 8.85
N SER A 77 -22.33 13.04 9.76
CA SER A 77 -21.35 14.08 9.44
C SER A 77 -20.00 13.48 9.07
N ALA A 78 -19.44 12.60 9.90
CA ALA A 78 -18.15 11.97 9.66
C ALA A 78 -18.15 11.10 8.39
N LEU A 79 -19.25 10.37 8.13
CA LEU A 79 -19.39 9.55 6.92
C LEU A 79 -19.49 10.40 5.67
N SER A 80 -20.34 11.45 5.69
CA SER A 80 -20.48 12.36 4.53
C SER A 80 -19.18 13.08 4.22
N THR A 81 -18.49 13.61 5.24
CA THR A 81 -17.19 14.25 5.07
C THR A 81 -16.14 13.27 4.52
N THR A 82 -16.08 12.05 5.08
CA THR A 82 -15.18 11.00 4.56
C THR A 82 -15.45 10.69 3.10
N LEU A 83 -16.72 10.53 2.70
CA LEU A 83 -17.08 10.24 1.32
C LEU A 83 -16.75 11.42 0.38
N ILE A 84 -16.99 12.65 0.80
CA ILE A 84 -16.65 13.86 0.02
C ILE A 84 -15.12 13.92 -0.20
N VAL A 85 -14.32 13.74 0.86
CA VAL A 85 -12.86 13.72 0.76
C VAL A 85 -12.41 12.59 -0.17
N MET A 86 -12.88 11.38 0.05
CA MET A 86 -12.50 10.21 -0.75
C MET A 86 -12.85 10.38 -2.23
N LEU A 87 -14.06 10.84 -2.55
CA LEU A 87 -14.48 11.05 -3.93
C LEU A 87 -13.72 12.20 -4.59
N GLY A 88 -13.49 13.30 -3.87
CA GLY A 88 -12.70 14.43 -4.35
C GLY A 88 -11.25 14.03 -4.65
N VAL A 89 -10.61 13.33 -3.71
CA VAL A 89 -9.24 12.84 -3.89
C VAL A 89 -9.17 11.83 -5.03
N ALA A 90 -10.11 10.88 -5.11
CA ALA A 90 -10.16 9.90 -6.20
C ALA A 90 -10.30 10.58 -7.58
N ALA A 91 -11.16 11.59 -7.70
CA ALA A 91 -11.34 12.32 -8.94
C ALA A 91 -10.05 13.04 -9.39
N ILE A 92 -9.42 13.79 -8.49
CA ILE A 92 -8.18 14.52 -8.80
C ILE A 92 -7.04 13.55 -9.10
N THR A 93 -6.83 12.52 -8.27
CA THR A 93 -5.75 11.54 -8.47
C THR A 93 -5.95 10.72 -9.75
N LEU A 94 -7.19 10.44 -10.13
CA LEU A 94 -7.50 9.77 -11.41
C LEU A 94 -7.11 10.65 -12.59
N VAL A 95 -7.48 11.93 -12.58
CA VAL A 95 -7.16 12.87 -13.66
C VAL A 95 -5.65 13.10 -13.75
N VAL A 96 -5.01 13.43 -12.63
CA VAL A 96 -3.57 13.72 -12.56
C VAL A 96 -2.75 12.47 -12.85
N GLY A 97 -3.06 11.35 -12.17
CA GLY A 97 -2.30 10.12 -12.29
C GLY A 97 -2.44 9.45 -13.67
N ALA A 98 -3.67 9.30 -14.19
CA ALA A 98 -3.86 8.71 -15.50
C ALA A 98 -3.43 9.66 -16.63
N GLY A 99 -3.62 10.98 -16.48
CA GLY A 99 -3.19 11.98 -17.45
C GLY A 99 -1.66 12.04 -17.59
N THR A 100 -0.93 12.14 -16.49
CA THR A 100 0.54 12.16 -16.49
C THR A 100 1.11 10.82 -16.97
N ALA A 101 0.50 9.68 -16.57
CA ALA A 101 0.90 8.35 -17.06
C ALA A 101 0.74 8.23 -18.57
N TRP A 102 -0.34 8.78 -19.14
CA TRP A 102 -0.55 8.81 -20.58
C TRP A 102 0.48 9.68 -21.29
N ILE A 103 0.74 10.91 -20.79
CA ILE A 103 1.72 11.83 -21.36
C ILE A 103 3.11 11.16 -21.39
N ILE A 104 3.55 10.59 -20.27
CA ILE A 104 4.85 9.92 -20.14
C ILE A 104 4.94 8.67 -21.04
N THR A 105 3.86 7.94 -21.24
CA THR A 105 3.89 6.67 -21.99
C THR A 105 3.81 6.88 -23.50
N MET A 106 3.08 7.88 -23.97
CA MET A 106 2.77 8.04 -25.40
C MET A 106 3.61 9.12 -26.10
N TYR A 107 4.15 10.07 -25.35
CA TYR A 107 4.84 11.20 -25.94
C TYR A 107 6.32 11.26 -25.54
N ARG A 108 7.13 11.79 -26.46
CA ARG A 108 8.55 12.08 -26.25
C ARG A 108 8.74 13.60 -26.23
N PHE A 109 9.28 14.11 -25.14
CA PHE A 109 9.58 15.53 -24.94
C PHE A 109 10.81 15.67 -24.03
N PRO A 110 11.51 16.81 -24.03
CA PRO A 110 12.66 17.05 -23.17
C PRO A 110 12.34 16.83 -21.70
N GLY A 111 13.22 16.12 -20.97
CA GLY A 111 13.03 15.85 -19.52
C GLY A 111 12.07 14.68 -19.19
N ARG A 112 11.42 14.05 -20.17
CA ARG A 112 10.45 12.96 -19.97
C ARG A 112 10.98 11.84 -19.07
N ASP A 113 12.19 11.34 -19.29
CA ASP A 113 12.73 10.18 -18.56
C ASP A 113 13.11 10.55 -17.11
N VAL A 114 13.37 11.81 -16.83
CA VAL A 114 13.55 12.34 -15.49
C VAL A 114 12.19 12.46 -14.80
N LEU A 115 11.21 13.08 -15.46
CA LEU A 115 9.86 13.25 -14.92
C LEU A 115 9.15 11.93 -14.64
N ASP A 116 9.40 10.88 -15.45
CA ASP A 116 8.90 9.51 -15.19
C ASP A 116 9.31 8.99 -13.80
N ARG A 117 10.50 9.37 -13.32
CA ARG A 117 10.98 9.03 -11.98
C ARG A 117 10.45 9.98 -10.91
N LEU A 118 10.44 11.27 -11.21
CA LEU A 118 10.03 12.30 -10.27
C LEU A 118 8.54 12.20 -9.88
N LEU A 119 7.67 11.78 -10.82
CA LEU A 119 6.23 11.63 -10.58
C LEU A 119 5.86 10.59 -9.50
N VAL A 120 6.78 9.71 -9.13
CA VAL A 120 6.53 8.70 -8.07
C VAL A 120 7.01 9.18 -6.71
N ILE A 121 7.93 10.14 -6.67
CA ILE A 121 8.61 10.61 -5.45
C ILE A 121 7.66 11.18 -4.38
N PRO A 122 6.53 11.85 -4.69
CA PRO A 122 5.62 12.34 -3.65
C PRO A 122 5.11 11.27 -2.67
N LEU A 123 5.09 9.98 -3.05
CA LEU A 123 4.78 8.88 -2.11
C LEU A 123 5.76 8.77 -0.92
N ALA A 124 6.93 9.38 -1.01
CA ALA A 124 7.87 9.42 0.10
C ALA A 124 7.45 10.38 1.22
N VAL A 125 6.60 11.37 0.90
CA VAL A 125 6.10 12.35 1.86
C VAL A 125 4.84 11.78 2.53
N PRO A 126 4.84 11.55 3.86
CA PRO A 126 3.61 11.22 4.57
C PRO A 126 2.59 12.36 4.47
N THR A 127 1.33 12.00 4.34
CA THR A 127 0.22 12.96 4.17
C THR A 127 0.11 13.97 5.32
N TYR A 128 0.32 13.51 6.56
CA TYR A 128 0.27 14.39 7.74
C TYR A 128 1.43 15.40 7.76
N ILE A 129 2.63 15.02 7.30
CA ILE A 129 3.76 15.95 7.16
C ILE A 129 3.46 16.99 6.08
N ALA A 130 2.92 16.56 4.94
CA ALA A 130 2.48 17.51 3.91
C ALA A 130 1.42 18.47 4.46
N ALA A 131 0.47 18.01 5.30
CA ALA A 131 -0.54 18.86 5.91
C ALA A 131 0.10 19.96 6.78
N TYR A 132 1.06 19.59 7.60
CA TYR A 132 1.79 20.56 8.43
C TYR A 132 2.52 21.59 7.58
N CYS A 133 3.26 21.14 6.55
CA CYS A 133 3.97 22.04 5.65
C CYS A 133 3.03 23.02 4.93
N TYR A 134 1.88 22.55 4.48
CA TYR A 134 0.94 23.41 3.75
C TYR A 134 0.19 24.37 4.66
N VAL A 135 -0.11 23.98 5.91
CA VAL A 135 -0.68 24.90 6.90
C VAL A 135 0.33 25.97 7.28
N ASP A 136 1.59 25.60 7.51
CA ASP A 136 2.68 26.53 7.78
C ASP A 136 2.91 27.49 6.60
N LEU A 137 2.93 26.97 5.37
CA LEU A 137 3.17 27.76 4.15
C LEU A 137 2.00 28.70 3.81
N LEU A 138 0.75 28.22 3.86
CA LEU A 138 -0.44 28.91 3.36
C LEU A 138 -1.32 29.51 4.46
N GLY A 139 -1.03 29.24 5.72
CA GLY A 139 -1.74 29.83 6.86
C GLY A 139 -1.63 31.35 6.87
N TYR A 140 -2.49 32.02 7.65
CA TYR A 140 -2.49 33.47 7.75
C TYR A 140 -1.13 34.03 8.20
N ALA A 141 -0.51 33.42 9.20
CA ALA A 141 0.83 33.76 9.68
C ALA A 141 1.95 33.30 8.76
N GLY A 142 1.63 32.45 7.79
CA GLY A 142 2.62 31.82 6.90
C GLY A 142 3.26 32.78 5.90
N PRO A 143 4.41 32.36 5.33
CA PRO A 143 5.24 33.21 4.49
C PRO A 143 4.52 33.65 3.20
N VAL A 144 3.66 32.82 2.60
CA VAL A 144 2.96 33.17 1.35
C VAL A 144 2.03 34.36 1.59
N GLN A 145 1.15 34.27 2.57
CA GLN A 145 0.24 35.38 2.88
C GLN A 145 0.99 36.59 3.46
N GLY A 146 2.07 36.36 4.24
CA GLY A 146 2.94 37.42 4.74
C GLY A 146 3.56 38.25 3.62
N HIS A 147 4.14 37.60 2.61
CA HIS A 147 4.72 38.31 1.45
C HIS A 147 3.65 38.99 0.59
N LEU A 148 2.48 38.36 0.39
CA LEU A 148 1.38 39.02 -0.32
C LEU A 148 0.90 40.26 0.39
N ARG A 149 0.73 40.23 1.73
CA ARG A 149 0.37 41.41 2.53
C ARG A 149 1.40 42.50 2.43
N ALA A 150 2.68 42.14 2.55
CA ALA A 150 3.77 43.12 2.43
C ALA A 150 3.82 43.77 1.05
N PHE A 151 3.59 42.96 -0.03
CA PHE A 151 3.66 43.45 -1.41
C PHE A 151 2.47 44.35 -1.78
N PHE A 152 1.24 44.00 -1.33
CA PHE A 152 0.04 44.77 -1.66
C PHE A 152 -0.35 45.82 -0.59
N GLY A 153 0.38 45.89 0.52
CA GLY A 153 0.08 46.82 1.61
C GLY A 153 -1.17 46.43 2.41
N TRP A 154 -1.54 45.15 2.42
CA TRP A 154 -2.66 44.67 3.22
C TRP A 154 -2.24 44.39 4.66
N HIS A 155 -3.13 44.71 5.62
CA HIS A 155 -2.84 44.58 7.05
C HIS A 155 -3.71 43.57 7.77
N THR A 156 -4.90 43.28 7.25
CA THR A 156 -5.87 42.43 7.91
C THR A 156 -6.38 41.28 6.98
N PRO A 157 -6.89 40.19 7.54
CA PRO A 157 -7.49 39.12 6.73
C PRO A 157 -8.72 39.55 5.94
N ARG A 158 -9.29 40.73 6.25
CA ARG A 158 -10.47 41.29 5.57
C ARG A 158 -10.12 42.07 4.31
N ASP A 159 -8.86 42.41 4.12
CA ASP A 159 -8.42 43.22 2.98
C ASP A 159 -8.34 42.43 1.67
N TYR A 160 -8.30 41.11 1.76
CA TYR A 160 -8.20 40.20 0.61
C TYR A 160 -8.85 38.86 0.88
N TRP A 161 -9.19 38.16 -0.20
CA TRP A 161 -9.64 36.79 -0.12
C TRP A 161 -8.48 35.83 -0.39
N PHE A 162 -8.28 34.86 0.50
CA PHE A 162 -7.33 33.77 0.33
C PHE A 162 -7.99 32.45 0.76
N PRO A 163 -7.85 31.36 -0.04
CA PRO A 163 -8.48 30.09 0.31
C PRO A 163 -7.85 29.53 1.60
N ASP A 164 -8.71 29.20 2.58
CA ASP A 164 -8.25 28.54 3.79
C ASP A 164 -7.93 27.08 3.50
N ILE A 165 -6.71 26.67 3.89
CA ILE A 165 -6.25 25.29 3.75
C ILE A 165 -6.88 24.35 4.80
N ARG A 166 -7.29 24.88 5.96
CA ARG A 166 -7.94 24.12 7.04
C ARG A 166 -9.43 23.88 6.72
N THR A 167 -9.69 23.27 5.58
CA THR A 167 -11.02 22.95 5.08
C THR A 167 -11.05 21.57 4.42
N THR A 168 -12.25 21.04 4.18
CA THR A 168 -12.44 19.79 3.43
C THR A 168 -11.84 19.89 2.02
N THR A 169 -11.93 21.04 1.37
CA THR A 169 -11.32 21.27 0.04
C THR A 169 -9.80 21.26 0.12
N GLY A 170 -9.23 21.88 1.16
CA GLY A 170 -7.79 21.84 1.42
C GLY A 170 -7.30 20.42 1.66
N ALA A 171 -8.04 19.62 2.42
CA ALA A 171 -7.73 18.21 2.63
C ALA A 171 -7.76 17.40 1.33
N ILE A 172 -8.74 17.63 0.46
CA ILE A 172 -8.83 16.99 -0.86
C ILE A 172 -7.61 17.36 -1.71
N PHE A 173 -7.27 18.63 -1.79
CA PHE A 173 -6.10 19.10 -2.54
C PHE A 173 -4.81 18.47 -2.03
N LEU A 174 -4.60 18.51 -0.73
CA LEU A 174 -3.40 18.01 -0.07
C LEU A 174 -3.24 16.49 -0.26
N LEU A 175 -4.26 15.71 0.08
CA LEU A 175 -4.22 14.26 -0.07
C LEU A 175 -4.03 13.85 -1.54
N ALA A 176 -4.68 14.54 -2.47
CA ALA A 176 -4.52 14.28 -3.89
C ALA A 176 -3.10 14.58 -4.38
N SER A 177 -2.46 15.64 -3.86
CA SER A 177 -1.10 16.03 -4.25
C SER A 177 -0.03 14.99 -3.90
N VAL A 178 -0.26 14.20 -2.84
CA VAL A 178 0.66 13.16 -2.37
C VAL A 178 0.27 11.77 -2.90
N LEU A 179 -1.04 11.48 -3.05
CA LEU A 179 -1.53 10.13 -3.35
C LEU A 179 -1.71 9.83 -4.85
N TYR A 180 -1.64 10.84 -5.76
CA TYR A 180 -1.80 10.60 -7.21
C TYR A 180 -0.82 9.56 -7.79
N PRO A 181 0.40 9.35 -7.24
CA PRO A 181 1.31 8.39 -7.81
C PRO A 181 0.84 6.93 -7.73
N TYR A 182 -0.09 6.58 -6.82
CA TYR A 182 -0.72 5.25 -6.82
C TYR A 182 -1.48 5.00 -8.13
N VAL A 183 -2.26 5.98 -8.57
CA VAL A 183 -2.97 5.90 -9.85
C VAL A 183 -2.00 6.00 -11.02
N TYR A 184 -0.99 6.87 -10.94
CA TYR A 184 0.05 7.00 -11.95
C TYR A 184 0.76 5.67 -12.23
N LEU A 185 1.23 4.98 -11.19
CA LEU A 185 1.93 3.69 -11.32
C LEU A 185 1.05 2.61 -11.93
N ALA A 186 -0.20 2.50 -11.46
CA ALA A 186 -1.17 1.53 -11.97
C ALA A 186 -1.52 1.81 -13.44
N ALA A 187 -1.80 3.06 -13.78
CA ALA A 187 -2.09 3.50 -15.14
C ALA A 187 -0.91 3.28 -16.07
N ARG A 188 0.29 3.71 -15.65
CA ARG A 188 1.54 3.57 -16.42
C ARG A 188 1.85 2.09 -16.71
N ALA A 189 1.76 1.24 -15.70
CA ALA A 189 1.96 -0.20 -15.88
C ALA A 189 0.98 -0.79 -16.90
N SER A 190 -0.29 -0.37 -16.87
CA SER A 190 -1.31 -0.81 -17.82
C SER A 190 -1.03 -0.27 -19.24
N PHE A 191 -0.75 1.03 -19.38
CA PHE A 191 -0.50 1.64 -20.70
C PHE A 191 0.74 1.07 -21.39
N VAL A 192 1.80 0.78 -20.63
CA VAL A 192 3.03 0.15 -21.14
C VAL A 192 2.77 -1.27 -21.64
N GLN A 193 1.82 -2.00 -21.03
CA GLN A 193 1.48 -3.38 -21.41
C GLN A 193 0.42 -3.45 -22.52
N GLN A 194 -0.26 -2.36 -22.84
CA GLN A 194 -1.25 -2.36 -23.92
C GLN A 194 -0.60 -2.65 -25.26
N SER A 195 -1.27 -3.47 -26.07
CA SER A 195 -0.81 -3.78 -27.42
C SER A 195 -0.82 -2.53 -28.28
N ILE A 196 0.32 -2.22 -28.89
CA ILE A 196 0.48 -1.10 -29.83
C ILE A 196 -0.51 -1.23 -30.99
N CYS A 197 -0.76 -2.46 -31.46
CA CYS A 197 -1.68 -2.71 -32.57
C CYS A 197 -3.07 -2.15 -32.31
N VAL A 198 -3.58 -2.18 -31.06
CA VAL A 198 -4.91 -1.66 -30.73
C VAL A 198 -4.95 -0.14 -30.85
N LEU A 199 -3.89 0.56 -30.46
CA LEU A 199 -3.78 2.01 -30.58
C LEU A 199 -3.52 2.44 -32.03
N GLU A 200 -2.73 1.69 -32.78
CA GLU A 200 -2.50 1.92 -34.22
C GLU A 200 -3.78 1.73 -35.02
N VAL A 201 -4.54 0.66 -34.77
CA VAL A 201 -5.86 0.44 -35.39
C VAL A 201 -6.84 1.56 -35.05
N ALA A 202 -6.85 2.06 -33.81
CA ALA A 202 -7.69 3.21 -33.46
C ALA A 202 -7.30 4.46 -34.27
N ARG A 203 -6.00 4.69 -34.52
CA ARG A 203 -5.50 5.81 -35.34
C ARG A 203 -5.79 5.62 -36.82
N THR A 204 -5.62 4.41 -37.37
CA THR A 204 -5.97 4.13 -38.78
C THR A 204 -7.46 4.26 -39.04
N LEU A 205 -8.30 4.05 -38.00
CA LEU A 205 -9.75 4.31 -38.05
C LEU A 205 -10.10 5.81 -37.83
N GLY A 206 -9.13 6.72 -37.91
CA GLY A 206 -9.34 8.17 -37.86
C GLY A 206 -9.53 8.76 -36.47
N ARG A 207 -9.28 8.00 -35.38
CA ARG A 207 -9.35 8.53 -34.02
C ARG A 207 -8.19 9.48 -33.73
N THR A 208 -8.51 10.65 -33.17
CA THR A 208 -7.50 11.58 -32.63
C THR A 208 -6.75 10.93 -31.47
N PRO A 209 -5.54 11.41 -31.10
CA PRO A 209 -4.80 10.90 -29.94
C PRO A 209 -5.62 10.93 -28.65
N TRP A 210 -6.44 11.97 -28.46
CA TRP A 210 -7.35 12.11 -27.32
C TRP A 210 -8.53 11.14 -27.40
N GLY A 211 -9.08 10.95 -28.58
CA GLY A 211 -10.11 9.94 -28.83
C GLY A 211 -9.62 8.51 -28.63
N ALA A 212 -8.37 8.22 -28.96
CA ALA A 212 -7.73 6.94 -28.66
C ALA A 212 -7.50 6.75 -27.15
N PHE A 213 -7.13 7.81 -26.42
CA PHE A 213 -6.99 7.78 -24.96
C PHE A 213 -8.31 7.44 -24.28
N ILE A 214 -9.37 8.26 -24.51
CA ILE A 214 -10.64 8.09 -23.81
C ILE A 214 -11.38 6.84 -24.29
N GLY A 215 -11.39 6.58 -25.61
CA GLY A 215 -12.20 5.51 -26.20
C GLY A 215 -11.56 4.12 -26.16
N VAL A 216 -10.25 4.03 -25.99
CA VAL A 216 -9.53 2.76 -26.08
C VAL A 216 -8.61 2.53 -24.88
N ALA A 217 -7.63 3.40 -24.64
CA ALA A 217 -6.60 3.15 -23.64
C ALA A 217 -7.17 3.17 -22.22
N LEU A 218 -8.00 4.16 -21.90
CA LEU A 218 -8.62 4.31 -20.59
C LEU A 218 -9.59 3.16 -20.25
N PRO A 219 -10.49 2.71 -21.16
CA PRO A 219 -11.31 1.52 -20.93
C PRO A 219 -10.51 0.23 -20.72
N LEU A 220 -9.41 0.03 -21.44
CA LEU A 220 -8.52 -1.12 -21.25
C LEU A 220 -7.77 -1.05 -19.92
N ALA A 221 -7.45 0.15 -19.44
CA ALA A 221 -6.78 0.37 -18.16
C ALA A 221 -7.72 0.33 -16.96
N ARG A 222 -9.05 0.25 -17.12
CA ARG A 222 -10.03 0.26 -16.01
C ARG A 222 -9.69 -0.63 -14.83
N PRO A 223 -9.26 -1.91 -15.02
CA PRO A 223 -8.93 -2.77 -13.88
C PRO A 223 -7.72 -2.25 -13.08
N ALA A 224 -6.69 -1.71 -13.75
CA ALA A 224 -5.52 -1.15 -13.11
C ALA A 224 -5.84 0.19 -12.42
N LEU A 225 -6.64 1.04 -13.07
CA LEU A 225 -7.11 2.30 -12.49
C LEU A 225 -7.98 2.06 -11.27
N ALA A 226 -8.90 1.09 -11.31
CA ALA A 226 -9.71 0.72 -10.15
C ALA A 226 -8.84 0.26 -8.97
N ALA A 227 -7.78 -0.51 -9.22
CA ALA A 227 -6.83 -0.90 -8.18
C ALA A 227 -6.06 0.31 -7.61
N GLY A 228 -5.56 1.21 -8.47
CA GLY A 228 -4.88 2.42 -8.03
C GLY A 228 -5.78 3.34 -7.21
N VAL A 229 -7.01 3.56 -7.66
CA VAL A 229 -8.01 4.37 -6.95
C VAL A 229 -8.39 3.70 -5.61
N ALA A 230 -8.57 2.38 -5.57
CA ALA A 230 -8.87 1.69 -4.32
C ALA A 230 -7.76 1.88 -3.28
N LEU A 231 -6.48 1.86 -3.69
CA LEU A 231 -5.36 2.18 -2.78
C LEU A 231 -5.45 3.61 -2.26
N VAL A 232 -5.73 4.58 -3.13
CA VAL A 232 -5.94 5.99 -2.72
C VAL A 232 -7.07 6.11 -1.71
N LEU A 233 -8.21 5.46 -1.95
CA LEU A 233 -9.37 5.50 -1.04
C LEU A 233 -9.05 4.88 0.32
N MET A 234 -8.26 3.80 0.35
CA MET A 234 -7.81 3.17 1.60
C MET A 234 -6.86 4.09 2.37
N GLU A 235 -5.91 4.75 1.68
CA GLU A 235 -5.02 5.72 2.32
C GLU A 235 -5.79 6.93 2.87
N CYS A 236 -6.79 7.45 2.14
CA CYS A 236 -7.66 8.52 2.65
C CYS A 236 -8.43 8.09 3.92
N LEU A 237 -8.96 6.88 3.93
CA LEU A 237 -9.70 6.37 5.10
C LEU A 237 -8.78 6.10 6.30
N ASN A 238 -7.53 5.74 6.03
CA ASN A 238 -6.52 5.50 7.05
C ASN A 238 -5.90 6.78 7.61
N ASP A 239 -6.00 7.89 6.90
CA ASP A 239 -5.40 9.14 7.34
C ASP A 239 -6.09 9.66 8.60
N LEU A 240 -5.29 9.94 9.61
CA LEU A 240 -5.70 10.58 10.86
C LEU A 240 -4.97 11.90 11.03
N GLY A 241 -3.66 11.90 10.83
CA GLY A 241 -2.83 13.06 11.16
C GLY A 241 -3.11 14.29 10.29
N ALA A 242 -3.27 14.12 8.98
CA ALA A 242 -3.56 15.23 8.09
C ALA A 242 -4.99 15.77 8.32
N VAL A 243 -5.99 14.88 8.38
CA VAL A 243 -7.39 15.32 8.55
C VAL A 243 -7.62 15.98 9.90
N GLN A 244 -6.97 15.50 10.96
CA GLN A 244 -7.07 16.09 12.30
C GLN A 244 -6.42 17.47 12.34
N HIS A 245 -5.23 17.65 11.76
CA HIS A 245 -4.53 18.94 11.70
C HIS A 245 -5.27 19.97 10.85
N LEU A 246 -5.96 19.51 9.79
CA LEU A 246 -6.79 20.38 8.95
C LEU A 246 -8.20 20.64 9.52
N GLY A 247 -8.53 20.07 10.68
CA GLY A 247 -9.85 20.22 11.31
C GLY A 247 -10.99 19.58 10.52
N VAL A 248 -10.72 18.47 9.81
CA VAL A 248 -11.71 17.78 8.96
C VAL A 248 -12.22 16.53 9.67
N ASP A 249 -13.51 16.51 10.02
CA ASP A 249 -14.16 15.43 10.77
C ASP A 249 -14.45 14.21 9.88
N THR A 250 -13.45 13.37 9.69
CA THR A 250 -13.59 12.06 9.02
C THR A 250 -13.91 10.96 10.02
N LEU A 251 -14.24 9.73 9.51
CA LEU A 251 -14.46 8.55 10.37
C LEU A 251 -13.25 8.23 11.25
N SER A 252 -12.02 8.38 10.74
CA SER A 252 -10.80 8.16 11.51
C SER A 252 -10.61 9.20 12.61
N ALA A 253 -10.90 10.48 12.34
CA ALA A 253 -10.88 11.55 13.34
C ALA A 253 -12.00 11.37 14.39
N ALA A 254 -13.21 11.03 13.95
CA ALA A 254 -14.35 10.78 14.84
C ALA A 254 -14.12 9.57 15.77
N LEU A 255 -13.51 8.49 15.26
CA LEU A 255 -13.12 7.33 16.06
C LEU A 255 -12.11 7.74 17.14
N TYR A 256 -11.04 8.46 16.74
CA TYR A 256 -10.00 8.95 17.64
C TYR A 256 -10.59 9.83 18.75
N ALA A 257 -11.41 10.83 18.39
CA ALA A 257 -12.05 11.73 19.32
C ALA A 257 -13.03 11.01 20.27
N THR A 258 -13.81 10.04 19.76
CA THR A 258 -14.76 9.27 20.57
C THR A 258 -14.03 8.38 21.57
N TRP A 259 -12.91 7.80 21.19
CA TRP A 259 -12.11 6.97 22.09
C TRP A 259 -11.37 7.79 23.14
N LEU A 260 -10.51 8.74 22.73
CA LEU A 260 -9.59 9.42 23.64
C LEU A 260 -10.20 10.65 24.35
N GLN A 261 -11.03 11.43 23.65
CA GLN A 261 -11.60 12.65 24.22
C GLN A 261 -12.91 12.39 24.99
N ARG A 262 -13.73 11.42 24.51
CA ARG A 262 -15.00 11.09 25.14
C ARG A 262 -14.93 9.81 25.99
N SER A 263 -13.78 9.15 26.08
CA SER A 263 -13.53 7.92 26.84
C SER A 263 -14.55 6.79 26.55
N SER A 264 -15.14 6.78 25.34
CA SER A 264 -16.14 5.80 24.93
C SER A 264 -15.58 4.76 23.98
N LEU A 265 -15.08 3.64 24.54
CA LEU A 265 -14.57 2.52 23.73
C LEU A 265 -15.66 1.86 22.87
N GLY A 266 -16.87 1.71 23.41
CA GLY A 266 -18.00 1.13 22.69
C GLY A 266 -18.43 2.00 21.50
N GLY A 267 -18.56 3.31 21.72
CA GLY A 267 -18.86 4.24 20.63
C GLY A 267 -17.79 4.26 19.56
N ALA A 268 -16.50 4.22 19.95
CA ALA A 268 -15.38 4.12 19.01
C ALA A 268 -15.42 2.80 18.20
N ALA A 269 -15.79 1.67 18.82
CA ALA A 269 -15.95 0.39 18.13
C ALA A 269 -17.12 0.42 17.13
N GLN A 270 -18.20 1.11 17.43
CA GLN A 270 -19.33 1.28 16.52
C GLN A 270 -18.93 2.13 15.29
N ILE A 271 -18.16 3.19 15.48
CA ILE A 271 -17.57 3.98 14.37
C ILE A 271 -16.57 3.14 13.57
N ALA A 272 -15.75 2.31 14.25
CA ALA A 272 -14.82 1.39 13.61
C ALA A 272 -15.53 0.38 12.70
N LEU A 273 -16.71 -0.12 13.08
CA LEU A 273 -17.53 -0.99 12.23
C LEU A 273 -18.01 -0.27 10.96
N ALA A 274 -18.39 1.01 11.06
CA ALA A 274 -18.76 1.80 9.90
C ALA A 274 -17.56 2.00 8.95
N ALA A 275 -16.37 2.27 9.48
CA ALA A 275 -15.14 2.36 8.69
C ALA A 275 -14.80 1.01 8.03
N LEU A 276 -14.93 -0.10 8.76
CA LEU A 276 -14.71 -1.45 8.22
C LEU A 276 -15.72 -1.78 7.11
N ALA A 277 -17.01 -1.44 7.29
CA ALA A 277 -18.02 -1.62 6.26
C ALA A 277 -17.66 -0.84 4.98
N LEU A 278 -17.17 0.40 5.11
CA LEU A 278 -16.73 1.20 3.98
C LEU A 278 -15.53 0.57 3.26
N VAL A 279 -14.55 0.02 3.99
CA VAL A 279 -13.43 -0.75 3.43
C VAL A 279 -13.94 -1.94 2.62
N LEU A 280 -14.88 -2.72 3.17
CA LEU A 280 -15.46 -3.87 2.47
C LEU A 280 -16.21 -3.47 1.20
N ILE A 281 -16.91 -2.33 1.22
CA ILE A 281 -17.59 -1.76 0.04
C ILE A 281 -16.55 -1.38 -1.02
N ILE A 282 -15.45 -0.72 -0.65
CA ILE A 282 -14.36 -0.37 -1.59
C ILE A 282 -13.79 -1.62 -2.24
N PHE A 283 -13.50 -2.66 -1.46
CA PHE A 283 -13.03 -3.95 -2.00
C PHE A 283 -14.04 -4.62 -2.93
N ALA A 284 -15.33 -4.56 -2.58
CA ALA A 284 -16.38 -5.13 -3.42
C ALA A 284 -16.48 -4.41 -4.77
N ILE A 285 -16.43 -3.07 -4.74
CA ILE A 285 -16.43 -2.23 -5.95
C ILE A 285 -15.18 -2.50 -6.79
N GLU A 286 -13.99 -2.52 -6.18
CA GLU A 286 -12.73 -2.80 -6.85
C GLU A 286 -12.76 -4.19 -7.52
N ARG A 287 -13.20 -5.20 -6.79
CA ARG A 287 -13.32 -6.57 -7.31
C ARG A 287 -14.32 -6.66 -8.47
N HIS A 288 -15.45 -5.93 -8.38
CA HIS A 288 -16.42 -5.85 -9.45
C HIS A 288 -15.86 -5.13 -10.68
N ALA A 289 -15.15 -4.02 -10.48
CA ALA A 289 -14.53 -3.23 -11.54
C ALA A 289 -13.41 -3.99 -12.28
N ARG A 290 -12.65 -4.86 -11.58
CA ARG A 290 -11.68 -5.76 -12.23
C ARG A 290 -12.36 -6.75 -13.18
N GLY A 291 -13.58 -7.18 -12.91
CA GLY A 291 -14.33 -8.13 -13.72
C GLY A 291 -13.64 -9.47 -13.91
N ARG A 292 -14.27 -10.39 -14.67
CA ARG A 292 -13.68 -11.69 -15.07
C ARG A 292 -12.74 -11.58 -16.28
N ARG A 293 -12.50 -10.38 -16.82
CA ARG A 293 -11.73 -10.21 -18.07
C ARG A 293 -10.23 -10.24 -17.78
N GLN A 294 -9.66 -11.42 -17.80
CA GLN A 294 -8.21 -11.59 -17.95
C GLN A 294 -7.88 -11.37 -19.43
N PHE A 295 -7.24 -10.26 -19.75
CA PHE A 295 -6.68 -10.07 -21.09
C PHE A 295 -5.40 -10.91 -21.19
N HIS A 296 -5.48 -12.06 -21.81
CA HIS A 296 -4.32 -12.86 -22.13
C HIS A 296 -3.65 -12.27 -23.39
N HIS A 297 -2.44 -11.81 -23.25
CA HIS A 297 -1.60 -11.48 -24.40
C HIS A 297 -1.15 -12.76 -25.07
N THR A 298 -1.66 -13.05 -26.25
CA THR A 298 -1.34 -14.25 -27.04
C THR A 298 -0.01 -14.16 -27.79
N THR A 299 0.62 -12.99 -27.83
CA THR A 299 1.87 -12.78 -28.58
C THR A 299 2.95 -12.19 -27.69
N GLY A 300 4.01 -12.97 -27.40
CA GLY A 300 5.19 -12.57 -26.62
C GLY A 300 6.13 -11.59 -27.32
N ARG A 301 5.74 -10.95 -28.43
CA ARG A 301 6.53 -9.94 -29.12
C ARG A 301 6.13 -8.54 -28.66
N TYR A 302 6.86 -7.99 -27.71
CA TYR A 302 6.79 -6.58 -27.34
C TYR A 302 7.47 -5.72 -28.40
N ARG A 303 6.69 -5.07 -29.24
CA ARG A 303 7.22 -4.02 -30.12
C ARG A 303 7.34 -2.74 -29.32
N SER A 304 8.43 -1.98 -29.51
CA SER A 304 8.60 -0.67 -28.85
C SER A 304 7.47 0.28 -29.27
N ILE A 305 6.86 0.95 -28.29
CA ILE A 305 5.80 1.94 -28.56
C ILE A 305 6.41 3.05 -29.44
N PRO A 306 5.86 3.36 -30.63
CA PRO A 306 6.29 4.51 -31.39
C PRO A 306 5.83 5.77 -30.65
N PHE A 307 6.77 6.47 -30.01
CA PHE A 307 6.49 7.73 -29.34
C PHE A 307 6.16 8.81 -30.37
N SER A 308 5.08 9.56 -30.12
CA SER A 308 4.86 10.82 -30.84
C SER A 308 5.75 11.90 -30.23
N VAL A 309 6.62 12.51 -31.03
CA VAL A 309 7.49 13.59 -30.56
C VAL A 309 6.68 14.88 -30.44
N LEU A 310 6.68 15.47 -29.26
CA LEU A 310 6.11 16.80 -29.04
C LEU A 310 7.19 17.87 -29.24
N SER A 311 6.83 18.95 -29.92
CA SER A 311 7.70 20.11 -30.14
C SER A 311 6.97 21.42 -29.78
N GLY A 312 7.74 22.49 -29.61
CA GLY A 312 7.22 23.81 -29.30
C GLY A 312 6.39 23.83 -27.99
N TRP A 313 5.29 24.56 -28.01
CA TRP A 313 4.42 24.77 -26.85
C TRP A 313 3.78 23.49 -26.29
N TRP A 314 3.55 22.49 -27.14
CA TRP A 314 3.02 21.21 -26.69
C TRP A 314 4.03 20.43 -25.82
N ALA A 315 5.33 20.53 -26.13
CA ALA A 315 6.38 19.93 -25.32
C ALA A 315 6.50 20.63 -23.95
N VAL A 316 6.40 21.97 -23.94
CA VAL A 316 6.39 22.77 -22.69
C VAL A 316 5.16 22.45 -21.86
N GLY A 317 3.96 22.39 -22.47
CA GLY A 317 2.73 22.02 -21.77
C GLY A 317 2.80 20.62 -21.15
N ALA A 318 3.34 19.64 -21.86
CA ALA A 318 3.54 18.28 -21.35
C ALA A 318 4.55 18.24 -20.19
N PHE A 319 5.64 19.00 -20.31
CA PHE A 319 6.64 19.13 -19.25
C PHE A 319 6.04 19.75 -17.98
N VAL A 320 5.35 20.87 -18.10
CA VAL A 320 4.71 21.57 -16.96
C VAL A 320 3.61 20.69 -16.34
N ALA A 321 2.78 20.03 -17.13
CA ALA A 321 1.72 19.15 -16.64
C ALA A 321 2.28 17.96 -15.83
N CYS A 322 3.47 17.46 -16.14
CA CYS A 322 4.13 16.41 -15.38
C CYS A 322 4.98 16.96 -14.22
N LEU A 323 5.55 18.16 -14.35
CA LEU A 323 6.36 18.77 -13.30
C LEU A 323 5.52 19.28 -12.13
N LEU A 324 4.36 19.89 -12.42
CA LEU A 324 3.52 20.54 -11.40
C LEU A 324 3.10 19.60 -10.27
N PRO A 325 2.58 18.38 -10.50
CA PRO A 325 2.24 17.47 -9.41
C PRO A 325 3.43 17.09 -8.53
N PHE A 326 4.63 16.94 -9.12
CA PHE A 326 5.86 16.67 -8.38
C PHE A 326 6.27 17.88 -7.52
N VAL A 327 6.22 19.09 -8.06
CA VAL A 327 6.55 20.31 -7.30
C VAL A 327 5.59 20.46 -6.11
N VAL A 328 4.30 20.34 -6.34
CA VAL A 328 3.28 20.46 -5.31
C VAL A 328 3.36 19.32 -4.29
N GLY A 329 3.48 18.08 -4.72
CA GLY A 329 3.46 16.93 -3.81
C GLY A 329 4.77 16.66 -3.07
N PHE A 330 5.90 17.21 -3.54
CA PHE A 330 7.22 16.90 -2.97
C PHE A 330 8.10 18.13 -2.75
N VAL A 331 8.34 18.95 -3.78
CA VAL A 331 9.34 20.02 -3.69
C VAL A 331 8.94 21.07 -2.66
N LEU A 332 7.69 21.55 -2.71
CA LEU A 332 7.21 22.56 -1.76
C LEU A 332 7.26 22.06 -0.31
N PRO A 333 6.72 20.88 0.06
CA PRO A 333 6.91 20.34 1.39
C PRO A 333 8.38 20.21 1.81
N CYS A 334 9.24 19.68 0.93
CA CYS A 334 10.66 19.53 1.26
C CYS A 334 11.39 20.86 1.47
N LEU A 335 11.02 21.91 0.75
CA LEU A 335 11.59 23.25 0.97
C LEU A 335 11.20 23.81 2.34
N VAL A 336 9.94 23.65 2.76
CA VAL A 336 9.48 24.05 4.10
C VAL A 336 10.25 23.26 5.17
N LEU A 337 10.31 21.93 5.02
CA LEU A 337 11.02 21.07 5.98
C LEU A 337 12.51 21.40 6.06
N ALA A 338 13.15 21.65 4.93
CA ALA A 338 14.57 22.02 4.91
C ALA A 338 14.80 23.38 5.59
N TYR A 339 13.95 24.37 5.29
CA TYR A 339 14.02 25.66 5.95
C TYR A 339 13.88 25.53 7.47
N ASN A 340 12.85 24.80 7.93
CA ASN A 340 12.60 24.58 9.36
C ASN A 340 13.73 23.79 10.03
N ALA A 341 14.26 22.75 9.38
CA ALA A 341 15.38 21.97 9.90
C ALA A 341 16.65 22.79 10.13
N PHE A 342 16.93 23.76 9.25
CA PHE A 342 18.14 24.59 9.37
C PHE A 342 18.00 25.77 10.35
N HIS A 343 16.77 26.26 10.61
CA HIS A 343 16.59 27.48 11.40
C HIS A 343 16.08 27.22 12.81
N PHE A 344 15.36 26.12 13.06
CA PHE A 344 14.64 25.90 14.33
C PHE A 344 15.08 24.66 15.11
N THR A 345 16.06 23.87 14.62
CA THR A 345 16.54 22.70 15.36
C THR A 345 17.70 23.10 16.27
N ASP A 346 17.49 23.03 17.58
CA ASP A 346 18.49 23.26 18.61
C ASP A 346 19.17 21.94 19.07
N GLU A 347 20.14 22.03 20.00
CA GLU A 347 20.85 20.84 20.54
C GLU A 347 19.91 19.87 21.26
N ALA A 348 18.92 20.39 22.00
CA ALA A 348 17.93 19.56 22.70
C ALA A 348 17.02 18.85 21.69
N GLY A 349 16.63 19.52 20.61
CA GLY A 349 15.88 18.94 19.50
C GLY A 349 16.63 17.82 18.80
N TRP A 350 17.94 17.95 18.57
CA TRP A 350 18.76 16.88 18.00
C TRP A 350 18.85 15.65 18.90
N SER A 351 18.93 15.81 20.22
CA SER A 351 18.93 14.71 21.19
C SER A 351 17.60 13.96 21.18
N ALA A 352 16.46 14.69 21.27
CA ALA A 352 15.13 14.10 21.22
C ALA A 352 14.88 13.38 19.89
N LEU A 353 15.31 13.98 18.78
CA LEU A 353 15.23 13.40 17.44
C LEU A 353 16.03 12.09 17.34
N GLY A 354 17.24 12.06 17.92
CA GLY A 354 18.08 10.85 17.96
C GLY A 354 17.38 9.66 18.65
N HIS A 355 16.75 9.90 19.80
CA HIS A 355 15.98 8.88 20.51
C HIS A 355 14.74 8.43 19.72
N ALA A 356 13.97 9.36 19.14
CA ALA A 356 12.81 9.04 18.33
C ALA A 356 13.19 8.27 17.06
N ALA A 357 14.32 8.62 16.42
CA ALA A 357 14.85 7.92 15.25
C ALA A 357 15.26 6.48 15.59
N TRP A 358 15.97 6.30 16.70
CA TRP A 358 16.35 4.95 17.15
C TRP A 358 15.13 4.08 17.43
N ASN A 359 14.14 4.60 18.16
CA ASN A 359 12.89 3.91 18.45
C ASN A 359 12.13 3.52 17.17
N SER A 360 12.10 4.42 16.18
CA SER A 360 11.47 4.15 14.88
C SER A 360 12.19 3.04 14.12
N VAL A 361 13.52 3.08 14.06
CA VAL A 361 14.32 2.04 13.39
C VAL A 361 14.15 0.69 14.08
N LEU A 362 14.18 0.66 15.42
CA LEU A 362 13.98 -0.56 16.21
C LEU A 362 12.58 -1.16 15.94
N LEU A 363 11.54 -0.34 16.07
CA LEU A 363 10.15 -0.76 15.83
C LEU A 363 9.95 -1.26 14.40
N ALA A 364 10.38 -0.48 13.42
CA ALA A 364 10.21 -0.82 12.00
C ALA A 364 11.01 -2.07 11.62
N GLY A 365 12.23 -2.23 12.16
CA GLY A 365 13.05 -3.42 11.97
C GLY A 365 12.42 -4.69 12.53
N LEU A 366 11.92 -4.63 13.78
CA LEU A 366 11.23 -5.75 14.41
C LEU A 366 9.93 -6.09 13.69
N ALA A 367 9.13 -5.09 13.36
CA ALA A 367 7.88 -5.28 12.63
C ALA A 367 8.11 -5.90 11.24
N ALA A 368 9.13 -5.43 10.51
CA ALA A 368 9.50 -5.99 9.22
C ALA A 368 9.97 -7.45 9.34
N ALA A 369 10.80 -7.77 10.32
CA ALA A 369 11.28 -9.13 10.56
C ALA A 369 10.10 -10.08 10.87
N VAL A 370 9.19 -9.68 11.76
CA VAL A 370 8.01 -10.48 12.13
C VAL A 370 7.06 -10.62 10.94
N ALA A 371 6.72 -9.54 10.24
CA ALA A 371 5.81 -9.57 9.08
C ALA A 371 6.35 -10.47 7.96
N VAL A 372 7.64 -10.37 7.62
CA VAL A 372 8.29 -11.20 6.60
C VAL A 372 8.35 -12.67 7.05
N GLY A 373 8.63 -12.94 8.32
CA GLY A 373 8.62 -14.29 8.89
C GLY A 373 7.23 -14.95 8.79
N LEU A 374 6.18 -14.24 9.20
CA LEU A 374 4.79 -14.70 9.08
C LEU A 374 4.38 -14.90 7.61
N ALA A 375 4.77 -14.00 6.72
CA ALA A 375 4.52 -14.11 5.28
C ALA A 375 5.20 -15.33 4.67
N LEU A 376 6.45 -15.62 5.06
CA LEU A 376 7.18 -16.81 4.60
C LEU A 376 6.49 -18.09 5.03
N ILE A 377 6.04 -18.17 6.30
CA ILE A 377 5.28 -19.31 6.82
C ILE A 377 4.00 -19.52 6.02
N LEU A 378 3.20 -18.47 5.81
CA LEU A 378 1.94 -18.54 5.06
C LEU A 378 2.15 -18.96 3.60
N ALA A 379 3.08 -18.31 2.91
CA ALA A 379 3.36 -18.58 1.50
C ALA A 379 3.88 -20.01 1.30
N TYR A 380 4.79 -20.47 2.18
CA TYR A 380 5.33 -21.83 2.10
C TYR A 380 4.27 -22.88 2.47
N ALA A 381 3.49 -22.67 3.53
CA ALA A 381 2.39 -23.55 3.90
C ALA A 381 1.37 -23.71 2.75
N ARG A 382 1.01 -22.61 2.08
CA ARG A 382 0.16 -22.65 0.89
C ARG A 382 0.78 -23.47 -0.25
N ARG A 383 2.09 -23.34 -0.47
CA ARG A 383 2.83 -24.07 -1.51
C ARG A 383 2.81 -25.58 -1.29
N ILE A 384 3.04 -26.04 -0.05
CA ILE A 384 3.08 -27.47 0.26
C ILE A 384 1.71 -28.11 0.43
N ALA A 385 0.71 -27.37 0.94
CA ALA A 385 -0.60 -27.91 1.30
C ALA A 385 -1.65 -27.78 0.19
N GLY A 386 -1.73 -26.64 -0.49
CA GLY A 386 -2.64 -26.38 -1.61
C GLY A 386 -4.15 -26.44 -1.29
N GLY A 387 -4.54 -26.64 -0.02
CA GLY A 387 -5.92 -26.83 0.40
C GLY A 387 -6.76 -25.53 0.46
N PRO A 388 -8.10 -25.62 0.62
CA PRO A 388 -8.97 -24.46 0.70
C PRO A 388 -8.68 -23.59 1.94
N PHE A 389 -8.35 -24.21 3.08
CA PHE A 389 -7.98 -23.51 4.31
C PHE A 389 -6.75 -22.61 4.12
N PHE A 390 -5.70 -23.10 3.49
CA PHE A 390 -4.48 -22.31 3.26
C PHE A 390 -4.72 -21.17 2.26
N ARG A 391 -5.60 -21.38 1.28
CA ARG A 391 -6.03 -20.31 0.37
C ARG A 391 -6.84 -19.24 1.08
N PHE A 392 -7.71 -19.65 2.01
CA PHE A 392 -8.47 -18.73 2.87
C PHE A 392 -7.52 -17.94 3.79
N ALA A 393 -6.58 -18.61 4.44
CA ALA A 393 -5.60 -18.00 5.34
C ALA A 393 -4.80 -16.86 4.65
N VAL A 394 -4.30 -17.13 3.45
CA VAL A 394 -3.57 -16.14 2.63
C VAL A 394 -4.47 -14.97 2.24
N ARG A 395 -5.74 -15.21 1.90
CA ARG A 395 -6.68 -14.13 1.58
C ARG A 395 -7.00 -13.26 2.80
N LEU A 396 -7.19 -13.89 3.95
CA LEU A 396 -7.47 -13.19 5.20
C LEU A 396 -6.27 -12.35 5.64
N ALA A 397 -5.05 -12.89 5.52
CA ALA A 397 -3.81 -12.15 5.80
C ALA A 397 -3.68 -10.87 4.95
N GLY A 398 -4.24 -10.88 3.74
CA GLY A 398 -4.31 -9.70 2.87
C GLY A 398 -5.25 -8.59 3.37
N VAL A 399 -6.17 -8.89 4.29
CA VAL A 399 -7.12 -7.89 4.82
C VAL A 399 -6.45 -6.95 5.82
N GLY A 400 -5.37 -7.37 6.49
CA GLY A 400 -4.71 -6.57 7.53
C GLY A 400 -4.29 -5.17 7.08
N TYR A 401 -3.79 -5.03 5.86
CA TYR A 401 -3.40 -3.73 5.28
C TYR A 401 -4.60 -2.78 5.04
N ALA A 402 -5.75 -3.34 4.80
CA ALA A 402 -6.95 -2.56 4.53
C ALA A 402 -7.61 -2.01 5.79
N LEU A 403 -7.25 -2.53 6.97
CA LEU A 403 -7.76 -2.01 8.23
C LEU A 403 -7.13 -0.65 8.52
N PRO A 404 -7.92 0.41 8.76
CA PRO A 404 -7.37 1.66 9.25
C PRO A 404 -6.57 1.44 10.53
N GLY A 405 -5.42 2.15 10.67
CA GLY A 405 -4.54 2.00 11.83
C GLY A 405 -5.22 2.24 13.16
N THR A 406 -6.16 3.18 13.20
CA THR A 406 -6.99 3.46 14.37
C THR A 406 -7.91 2.28 14.72
N VAL A 407 -8.52 1.66 13.71
CA VAL A 407 -9.38 0.48 13.86
C VAL A 407 -8.56 -0.72 14.35
N LEU A 408 -7.40 -0.94 13.77
CA LEU A 408 -6.49 -2.01 14.18
C LEU A 408 -6.02 -1.84 15.62
N ALA A 409 -5.63 -0.63 16.01
CA ALA A 409 -5.18 -0.32 17.36
C ALA A 409 -6.25 -0.59 18.40
N LEU A 410 -7.48 -0.11 18.17
CA LEU A 410 -8.63 -0.36 19.04
C LEU A 410 -8.93 -1.86 19.15
N GLY A 411 -8.93 -2.55 18.01
CA GLY A 411 -9.22 -3.98 17.95
C GLY A 411 -8.20 -4.88 18.63
N LEU A 412 -6.95 -4.43 18.76
CA LEU A 412 -5.89 -5.17 19.48
C LEU A 412 -5.85 -4.84 20.97
N LEU A 413 -6.07 -3.58 21.34
CA LEU A 413 -5.95 -3.14 22.73
C LEU A 413 -6.75 -4.01 23.69
N ILE A 414 -8.00 -4.27 23.36
CA ILE A 414 -8.95 -4.97 24.25
C ILE A 414 -8.56 -6.43 24.49
N PRO A 415 -8.35 -7.26 23.44
CA PRO A 415 -7.96 -8.65 23.66
C PRO A 415 -6.58 -8.78 24.29
N LEU A 416 -5.64 -7.86 24.02
CA LEU A 416 -4.33 -7.87 24.67
C LEU A 416 -4.46 -7.53 26.15
N ALA A 417 -5.22 -6.50 26.52
CA ALA A 417 -5.48 -6.14 27.91
C ALA A 417 -6.21 -7.28 28.66
N ALA A 418 -7.19 -7.92 28.01
CA ALA A 418 -7.90 -9.06 28.61
C ALA A 418 -6.95 -10.26 28.81
N PHE A 419 -6.01 -10.50 27.89
CA PHE A 419 -4.99 -11.53 28.04
C PHE A 419 -4.04 -11.22 29.20
N ASP A 420 -3.52 -10.00 29.27
CA ASP A 420 -2.60 -9.57 30.33
C ASP A 420 -3.28 -9.67 31.70
N ASN A 421 -4.52 -9.21 31.85
CA ASN A 421 -5.28 -9.29 33.10
C ASN A 421 -5.50 -10.74 33.55
N ARG A 422 -5.78 -11.67 32.61
CA ARG A 422 -5.93 -13.09 32.92
C ARG A 422 -4.61 -13.71 33.34
N LEU A 423 -3.52 -13.32 32.68
CA LEU A 423 -2.18 -13.81 32.98
C LEU A 423 -1.71 -13.31 34.36
N ASP A 424 -1.98 -12.04 34.69
CA ASP A 424 -1.70 -11.45 35.99
C ASP A 424 -2.51 -12.14 37.12
N ALA A 425 -3.81 -12.37 36.88
CA ALA A 425 -4.67 -13.10 37.83
C ALA A 425 -4.17 -14.54 38.08
N LEU A 426 -3.77 -15.24 37.00
CA LEU A 426 -3.21 -16.59 37.12
C LEU A 426 -1.86 -16.59 37.87
N SER A 427 -0.97 -15.64 37.58
CA SER A 427 0.31 -15.49 38.25
C SER A 427 0.14 -15.19 39.75
N ARG A 428 -0.76 -14.29 40.10
CA ARG A 428 -1.11 -14.02 41.52
C ARG A 428 -1.65 -15.27 42.21
N ALA A 429 -2.50 -16.05 41.53
CA ALA A 429 -3.08 -17.26 42.11
C ALA A 429 -2.06 -18.39 42.27
N VAL A 430 -1.11 -18.57 41.34
CA VAL A 430 -0.16 -19.71 41.34
C VAL A 430 1.18 -19.35 41.96
N LEU A 431 1.70 -18.16 41.68
CA LEU A 431 3.06 -17.73 42.06
C LEU A 431 3.07 -16.67 43.16
N GLY A 432 1.92 -16.07 43.48
CA GLY A 432 1.82 -14.95 44.43
C GLY A 432 2.44 -13.63 43.93
N LEU A 433 2.82 -13.56 42.63
CA LEU A 433 3.52 -12.42 42.05
C LEU A 433 2.61 -11.63 41.12
N PRO A 434 2.50 -10.28 41.25
CA PRO A 434 1.83 -9.45 40.28
C PRO A 434 2.72 -9.28 39.05
N LEU A 435 2.23 -9.68 37.86
CA LEU A 435 2.95 -9.47 36.59
C LEU A 435 2.58 -8.12 35.94
N GLY A 436 1.39 -7.60 36.24
CA GLY A 436 0.87 -6.42 35.58
C GLY A 436 0.58 -6.62 34.09
N LEU A 437 0.62 -5.51 33.33
CA LEU A 437 0.44 -5.55 31.88
C LEU A 437 1.78 -5.83 31.18
N LEU A 438 1.93 -7.00 30.57
CA LEU A 438 3.17 -7.43 29.90
C LEU A 438 3.20 -7.06 28.43
N ILE A 439 2.08 -7.20 27.72
CA ILE A 439 1.98 -6.95 26.27
C ILE A 439 1.37 -5.57 26.05
N THR A 440 0.26 -5.29 26.73
CA THR A 440 -0.44 -4.01 26.59
C THR A 440 0.43 -2.86 27.08
N GLY A 441 0.61 -1.83 26.24
CA GLY A 441 1.50 -0.71 26.56
C GLY A 441 3.00 -1.08 26.48
N SER A 442 3.36 -2.16 25.79
CA SER A 442 4.73 -2.54 25.51
C SER A 442 5.07 -2.43 24.02
N LEU A 443 6.37 -2.47 23.69
CA LEU A 443 6.83 -2.53 22.30
C LEU A 443 6.27 -3.76 21.55
N ALA A 444 6.00 -4.86 22.27
CA ALA A 444 5.48 -6.08 21.66
C ALA A 444 4.08 -5.89 21.04
N ALA A 445 3.18 -5.16 21.72
CA ALA A 445 1.85 -4.83 21.18
C ALA A 445 1.97 -4.03 19.89
N LEU A 446 2.88 -3.06 19.86
CA LEU A 446 3.09 -2.19 18.71
C LEU A 446 3.72 -2.96 17.53
N VAL A 447 4.73 -3.80 17.79
CA VAL A 447 5.33 -4.70 16.78
C VAL A 447 4.28 -5.65 16.20
N LEU A 448 3.42 -6.22 17.05
CA LEU A 448 2.35 -7.11 16.63
C LEU A 448 1.34 -6.40 15.72
N ALA A 449 0.91 -5.20 16.12
CA ALA A 449 0.00 -4.38 15.32
C ALA A 449 0.58 -4.06 13.93
N PHE A 450 1.83 -3.63 13.89
CA PHE A 450 2.52 -3.34 12.63
C PHE A 450 2.73 -4.60 11.78
N ALA A 451 3.07 -5.73 12.42
CA ALA A 451 3.22 -7.00 11.71
C ALA A 451 1.91 -7.45 11.06
N ILE A 452 0.76 -7.33 11.74
CA ILE A 452 -0.57 -7.63 11.17
C ILE A 452 -0.89 -6.69 10.02
N ARG A 453 -0.66 -5.39 10.21
CA ARG A 453 -0.94 -4.37 9.21
C ARG A 453 -0.15 -4.58 7.93
N PHE A 454 1.16 -4.79 8.04
CA PHE A 454 2.06 -4.90 6.89
C PHE A 454 2.26 -6.34 6.39
N LEU A 455 1.58 -7.32 6.99
CA LEU A 455 1.63 -8.72 6.55
C LEU A 455 1.24 -8.89 5.08
N ALA A 456 0.26 -8.14 4.61
CA ALA A 456 -0.20 -8.22 3.22
C ALA A 456 0.88 -7.77 2.23
N VAL A 457 1.64 -6.72 2.56
CA VAL A 457 2.73 -6.18 1.72
C VAL A 457 3.84 -7.22 1.60
N SER A 458 4.30 -7.77 2.73
CA SER A 458 5.34 -8.80 2.75
C SER A 458 4.87 -10.09 2.08
N LEU A 459 3.62 -10.51 2.31
CA LEU A 459 3.04 -11.74 1.72
C LEU A 459 2.97 -11.65 0.19
N GLY A 460 2.54 -10.53 -0.37
CA GLY A 460 2.50 -10.32 -1.81
C GLY A 460 3.89 -10.45 -2.46
N ALA A 461 4.92 -9.86 -1.86
CA ALA A 461 6.29 -9.96 -2.34
C ALA A 461 6.84 -11.40 -2.22
N VAL A 462 6.61 -12.05 -1.07
CA VAL A 462 7.07 -13.44 -0.83
C VAL A 462 6.36 -14.43 -1.77
N GLU A 463 5.05 -14.30 -2.01
CA GLU A 463 4.32 -15.13 -2.97
C GLU A 463 4.84 -14.96 -4.40
N ALA A 464 5.13 -13.73 -4.81
CA ALA A 464 5.73 -13.46 -6.12
C ALA A 464 7.13 -14.10 -6.25
N GLY A 465 7.94 -14.05 -5.20
CA GLY A 465 9.24 -14.74 -5.13
C GLY A 465 9.11 -16.26 -5.18
N MET A 466 8.21 -16.83 -4.36
CA MET A 466 7.91 -18.27 -4.35
C MET A 466 7.46 -18.79 -5.72
N GLY A 467 6.69 -17.99 -6.46
CA GLY A 467 6.22 -18.34 -7.81
C GLY A 467 7.34 -18.52 -8.83
N ARG A 468 8.52 -17.93 -8.59
CA ARG A 468 9.71 -18.06 -9.45
C ARG A 468 10.51 -19.32 -9.16
N VAL A 469 10.34 -19.94 -7.99
CA VAL A 469 11.06 -21.15 -7.59
C VAL A 469 10.37 -22.37 -8.17
N SER A 470 11.11 -23.15 -9.00
CA SER A 470 10.58 -24.34 -9.67
C SER A 470 10.01 -25.36 -8.68
N PRO A 471 8.82 -25.94 -8.95
CA PRO A 471 8.26 -27.03 -8.15
C PRO A 471 9.14 -28.29 -8.10
N ASN A 472 10.02 -28.46 -9.08
CA ASN A 472 10.94 -29.61 -9.16
C ASN A 472 11.95 -29.62 -8.00
N LEU A 473 12.30 -28.47 -7.43
CA LEU A 473 13.17 -28.38 -6.26
C LEU A 473 12.53 -28.99 -5.02
N ASP A 474 11.21 -28.81 -4.85
CA ASP A 474 10.46 -29.47 -3.75
C ASP A 474 10.39 -30.97 -3.95
N ALA A 475 10.27 -31.44 -5.20
CA ALA A 475 10.26 -32.86 -5.52
C ALA A 475 11.63 -33.49 -5.25
N ALA A 476 12.71 -32.84 -5.72
CA ALA A 476 14.09 -33.30 -5.48
C ALA A 476 14.46 -33.34 -3.98
N ALA A 477 14.09 -32.29 -3.23
CA ALA A 477 14.32 -32.27 -1.78
C ALA A 477 13.62 -33.44 -1.07
N ARG A 478 12.38 -33.75 -1.47
CA ARG A 478 11.62 -34.88 -0.91
C ARG A 478 12.20 -36.24 -1.27
N THR A 479 12.70 -36.42 -2.49
CA THR A 479 13.37 -37.68 -2.89
C THR A 479 14.67 -37.90 -2.10
N LEU A 480 15.31 -36.82 -1.67
CA LEU A 480 16.49 -36.84 -0.79
C LEU A 480 16.13 -36.95 0.71
N GLY A 481 14.85 -37.18 1.05
CA GLY A 481 14.38 -37.35 2.43
C GLY A 481 14.27 -36.07 3.26
N ALA A 482 14.37 -34.87 2.64
CA ALA A 482 14.25 -33.62 3.37
C ALA A 482 12.84 -33.38 3.89
N THR A 483 12.73 -32.97 5.16
CA THR A 483 11.47 -32.53 5.77
C THR A 483 11.01 -31.20 5.18
N PRO A 484 9.71 -30.84 5.28
CA PRO A 484 9.23 -29.54 4.80
C PRO A 484 10.00 -28.35 5.43
N LEU A 485 10.29 -28.40 6.72
CA LEU A 485 11.05 -27.34 7.41
C LEU A 485 12.50 -27.27 6.89
N SER A 486 13.16 -28.42 6.71
CA SER A 486 14.51 -28.49 6.14
C SER A 486 14.54 -27.96 4.71
N THR A 487 13.54 -28.28 3.90
CA THR A 487 13.39 -27.75 2.52
C THR A 487 13.19 -26.24 2.54
N MET A 488 12.35 -25.72 3.44
CA MET A 488 12.16 -24.27 3.61
C MET A 488 13.48 -23.58 3.97
N MET A 489 14.20 -24.08 4.97
CA MET A 489 15.42 -23.42 5.47
C MET A 489 16.62 -23.57 4.53
N ARG A 490 16.81 -24.74 3.91
CA ARG A 490 18.02 -25.02 3.10
C ARG A 490 17.87 -24.74 1.62
N VAL A 491 16.63 -24.72 1.09
CA VAL A 491 16.38 -24.52 -0.34
C VAL A 491 15.66 -23.18 -0.57
N HIS A 492 14.49 -22.98 0.05
CA HIS A 492 13.68 -21.79 -0.26
C HIS A 492 14.24 -20.53 0.35
N LEU A 493 14.64 -20.56 1.62
CA LEU A 493 15.13 -19.36 2.32
C LEU A 493 16.33 -18.72 1.60
N PRO A 494 17.41 -19.47 1.23
CA PRO A 494 18.52 -18.88 0.50
C PRO A 494 18.14 -18.31 -0.87
N LEU A 495 17.26 -18.99 -1.61
CA LEU A 495 16.79 -18.54 -2.92
C LEU A 495 15.89 -17.30 -2.84
N LEU A 496 15.19 -17.13 -1.73
CA LEU A 496 14.27 -16.03 -1.50
C LEU A 496 14.91 -14.83 -0.78
N LEU A 497 16.14 -14.93 -0.26
CA LEU A 497 16.80 -13.85 0.48
C LEU A 497 16.70 -12.47 -0.19
N PRO A 498 16.93 -12.32 -1.51
CA PRO A 498 16.78 -11.01 -2.16
C PRO A 498 15.33 -10.51 -2.13
N THR A 499 14.36 -11.40 -2.29
CA THR A 499 12.93 -11.07 -2.23
C THR A 499 12.50 -10.72 -0.81
N LEU A 500 12.97 -11.48 0.19
CA LEU A 500 12.69 -11.23 1.61
C LEU A 500 13.31 -9.90 2.06
N GLY A 501 14.53 -9.59 1.61
CA GLY A 501 15.17 -8.30 1.86
C GLY A 501 14.37 -7.14 1.26
N SER A 502 13.88 -7.27 0.02
CA SER A 502 13.03 -6.26 -0.60
C SER A 502 11.68 -6.11 0.11
N ALA A 503 11.06 -7.23 0.51
CA ALA A 503 9.81 -7.22 1.27
C ALA A 503 10.01 -6.55 2.65
N GLY A 504 11.11 -6.90 3.35
CA GLY A 504 11.48 -6.30 4.62
C GLY A 504 11.73 -4.80 4.53
N LEU A 505 12.41 -4.35 3.47
CA LEU A 505 12.64 -2.93 3.23
C LEU A 505 11.34 -2.16 3.00
N LEU A 506 10.40 -2.71 2.22
CA LEU A 506 9.09 -2.09 2.01
C LEU A 506 8.33 -1.94 3.32
N VAL A 507 8.26 -3.02 4.12
CA VAL A 507 7.59 -2.98 5.44
C VAL A 507 8.30 -2.03 6.39
N PHE A 508 9.62 -2.04 6.43
CA PHE A 508 10.42 -1.15 7.27
C PHE A 508 10.09 0.32 7.02
N VAL A 509 10.06 0.73 5.75
CA VAL A 509 9.81 2.13 5.40
C VAL A 509 8.35 2.52 5.63
N ASP A 510 7.40 1.63 5.33
CA ASP A 510 5.98 1.90 5.63
C ASP A 510 5.74 1.99 7.15
N ALA A 511 6.44 1.18 7.95
CA ALA A 511 6.38 1.24 9.41
C ALA A 511 6.99 2.53 9.99
N MET A 512 8.07 3.04 9.38
CA MET A 512 8.71 4.30 9.81
C MET A 512 7.79 5.52 9.74
N LYS A 513 6.87 5.55 8.79
CA LYS A 513 5.94 6.66 8.56
C LYS A 513 4.55 6.44 9.18
N GLU A 514 4.32 5.28 9.81
CA GLU A 514 3.01 4.91 10.38
C GLU A 514 2.72 5.71 11.65
N LEU A 515 1.71 6.58 11.58
CA LEU A 515 1.31 7.44 12.70
C LEU A 515 0.09 6.89 13.47
N PRO A 516 -1.06 6.58 12.85
CA PRO A 516 -2.30 6.26 13.57
C PRO A 516 -2.18 5.12 14.57
N THR A 517 -1.55 4.01 14.16
CA THR A 517 -1.38 2.85 15.02
C THR A 517 -0.36 3.11 16.12
N ALA A 518 0.76 3.81 15.79
CA ALA A 518 1.78 4.17 16.77
C ALA A 518 1.23 5.10 17.85
N LEU A 519 0.46 6.11 17.45
CA LEU A 519 -0.12 7.11 18.37
C LEU A 519 -1.01 6.47 19.44
N LEU A 520 -1.73 5.40 19.08
CA LEU A 520 -2.72 4.76 19.95
C LEU A 520 -2.17 3.59 20.80
N LEU A 521 -1.09 2.92 20.34
CA LEU A 521 -0.56 1.72 21.02
C LEU A 521 0.85 1.92 21.59
N ARG A 522 1.49 3.07 21.39
CA ARG A 522 2.85 3.29 21.88
C ARG A 522 2.94 3.17 23.40
N PRO A 523 4.02 2.57 23.91
CA PRO A 523 4.32 2.59 25.35
C PRO A 523 4.58 4.00 25.86
N PHE A 524 4.45 4.19 27.19
CA PHE A 524 4.91 5.41 27.83
C PHE A 524 6.42 5.61 27.57
N ASN A 525 6.82 6.85 27.31
CA ASN A 525 8.20 7.24 27.02
C ASN A 525 8.82 6.58 25.77
N PHE A 526 7.99 6.02 24.89
CA PHE A 526 8.44 5.47 23.64
C PHE A 526 7.89 6.32 22.49
N GLU A 527 8.67 7.27 22.03
CA GLU A 527 8.30 8.09 20.88
C GLU A 527 9.00 7.59 19.62
N THR A 528 8.21 7.47 18.54
CA THR A 528 8.72 7.27 17.18
C THR A 528 8.87 8.63 16.49
N LEU A 529 9.61 8.70 15.39
CA LEU A 529 9.70 9.93 14.59
C LEU A 529 8.31 10.47 14.21
N ALA A 530 7.40 9.57 13.79
CA ALA A 530 6.04 9.96 13.41
C ALA A 530 5.25 10.54 14.58
N THR A 531 5.31 9.93 15.77
CA THR A 531 4.61 10.43 16.96
C THR A 531 5.28 11.67 17.55
N HIS A 532 6.59 11.79 17.46
CA HIS A 532 7.33 12.98 17.88
C HIS A 532 6.94 14.21 17.04
N ILE A 533 6.95 14.07 15.71
CA ILE A 533 6.50 15.12 14.79
C ILE A 533 5.05 15.51 15.07
N TYR A 534 4.17 14.51 15.27
CA TYR A 534 2.78 14.76 15.60
C TYR A 534 2.61 15.52 16.92
N SER A 535 3.38 15.15 17.95
CA SER A 535 3.34 15.83 19.25
C SER A 535 3.74 17.31 19.14
N LEU A 536 4.83 17.60 18.42
CA LEU A 536 5.28 18.97 18.15
C LEU A 536 4.21 19.76 17.35
N ALA A 537 3.67 19.16 16.30
CA ALA A 537 2.62 19.78 15.50
C ALA A 537 1.32 20.04 16.28
N SER A 538 0.97 19.16 17.22
CA SER A 538 -0.20 19.32 18.10
C SER A 538 -0.02 20.46 19.12
N LEU A 539 1.22 20.82 19.41
CA LEU A 539 1.59 21.97 20.25
C LEU A 539 1.83 23.24 19.43
N GLU A 540 1.53 23.22 18.13
CA GLU A 540 1.81 24.30 17.17
C GLU A 540 3.32 24.66 17.03
N LEU A 541 4.21 23.72 17.42
CA LEU A 541 5.67 23.84 17.33
C LEU A 541 6.23 23.06 16.12
N PHE A 542 5.52 23.05 15.00
CA PHE A 542 5.90 22.25 13.83
C PHE A 542 7.26 22.66 13.25
N GLU A 543 7.67 23.91 13.41
CA GLU A 543 8.98 24.40 12.95
C GLU A 543 10.14 23.57 13.54
N HIS A 544 10.03 23.14 14.80
CA HIS A 544 11.01 22.26 15.47
C HIS A 544 10.96 20.80 14.97
N ALA A 545 9.89 20.40 14.31
CA ALA A 545 9.74 19.06 13.75
C ALA A 545 10.43 18.88 12.38
N GLY A 546 10.94 19.95 11.77
CA GLY A 546 11.44 19.97 10.39
C GLY A 546 12.50 18.92 10.11
N ALA A 547 13.51 18.78 10.97
CA ALA A 547 14.59 17.80 10.81
C ALA A 547 14.08 16.34 10.86
N GLY A 548 13.19 16.04 11.81
CA GLY A 548 12.58 14.71 11.94
C GLY A 548 11.69 14.35 10.75
N ALA A 549 10.90 15.31 10.30
CA ALA A 549 10.05 15.15 9.14
C ALA A 549 10.87 14.92 7.84
N LEU A 550 11.94 15.68 7.66
CA LEU A 550 12.86 15.50 6.54
C LEU A 550 13.54 14.11 6.57
N ALA A 551 13.93 13.62 7.76
CA ALA A 551 14.50 12.28 7.93
C ALA A 551 13.51 11.20 7.47
N ILE A 552 12.23 11.28 7.84
CA ILE A 552 11.20 10.33 7.38
C ILE A 552 11.05 10.37 5.85
N VAL A 553 11.02 11.56 5.26
CA VAL A 553 10.90 11.73 3.80
C VAL A 553 12.10 11.11 3.09
N LEU A 554 13.32 11.32 3.58
CA LEU A 554 14.54 10.74 3.01
C LEU A 554 14.54 9.21 3.09
N VAL A 555 14.13 8.63 4.22
CA VAL A 555 13.96 7.16 4.36
C VAL A 555 12.87 6.66 3.40
N GLY A 556 11.77 7.40 3.25
CA GLY A 556 10.66 7.08 2.34
C GLY A 556 11.05 7.07 0.85
N LEU A 557 12.12 7.77 0.45
CA LEU A 557 12.61 7.75 -0.93
C LEU A 557 13.15 6.37 -1.36
N LEU A 558 13.72 5.59 -0.43
CA LEU A 558 14.37 4.31 -0.75
C LEU A 558 13.44 3.31 -1.46
N PRO A 559 12.24 2.96 -0.91
CA PRO A 559 11.35 2.01 -1.56
C PRO A 559 10.70 2.60 -2.81
N VAL A 560 10.46 3.92 -2.85
CA VAL A 560 9.88 4.59 -4.02
C VAL A 560 10.81 4.45 -5.22
N LEU A 561 12.10 4.67 -5.04
CA LEU A 561 13.11 4.48 -6.08
C LEU A 561 13.27 3.00 -6.46
N ALA A 562 13.25 2.09 -5.47
CA ALA A 562 13.30 0.64 -5.72
C ALA A 562 12.08 0.15 -6.51
N LEU A 563 10.87 0.62 -6.18
CA LEU A 563 9.64 0.29 -6.89
C LEU A 563 9.69 0.75 -8.35
N HIS A 564 10.15 1.97 -8.59
CA HIS A 564 10.33 2.49 -9.95
C HIS A 564 11.30 1.62 -10.77
N GLN A 565 12.45 1.23 -10.19
CA GLN A 565 13.43 0.36 -10.85
C GLN A 565 12.86 -1.03 -11.13
N ALA A 566 12.07 -1.62 -10.21
CA ALA A 566 11.44 -2.91 -10.39
C ALA A 566 10.44 -2.90 -11.57
N ILE A 567 9.64 -1.84 -11.70
CA ILE A 567 8.72 -1.66 -12.84
C ILE A 567 9.48 -1.43 -14.15
N ALA A 568 10.58 -0.68 -14.12
CA ALA A 568 11.41 -0.41 -15.30
C ALA A 568 12.17 -1.67 -15.78
N SER A 569 12.66 -2.51 -14.86
CA SER A 569 13.41 -3.74 -15.16
C SER A 569 12.52 -4.92 -15.61
N GLY A 570 11.21 -4.87 -15.38
CA GLY A 570 10.24 -5.85 -15.89
C GLY A 570 10.17 -5.90 -17.44
N ARG A 571 10.82 -4.97 -18.13
CA ARG A 571 11.09 -5.03 -19.58
C ARG A 571 12.31 -5.91 -19.86
N SER A 572 12.14 -7.22 -19.90
CA SER A 572 13.20 -8.21 -20.21
C SER A 572 13.79 -8.15 -21.64
N GLY A 573 13.63 -7.04 -22.36
CA GLY A 573 14.20 -6.84 -23.69
C GLY A 573 15.32 -5.78 -23.79
N GLN A 574 15.50 -4.90 -22.78
CA GLN A 574 16.49 -3.80 -22.89
C GLN A 574 17.85 -4.09 -22.25
N SER A 575 17.97 -5.09 -21.37
CA SER A 575 19.26 -5.47 -20.77
C SER A 575 20.19 -6.14 -21.80
N GLY A 576 19.65 -6.84 -22.81
CA GLY A 576 20.42 -7.42 -23.91
C GLY A 576 20.96 -6.36 -24.89
N ALA A 577 20.17 -5.35 -25.20
CA ALA A 577 20.56 -4.31 -26.16
C ALA A 577 21.61 -3.33 -25.60
N ARG A 578 21.58 -3.02 -24.30
CA ARG A 578 22.62 -2.18 -23.66
C ARG A 578 23.95 -2.92 -23.49
N ARG A 579 23.93 -4.23 -23.22
CA ARG A 579 25.17 -5.05 -23.23
C ARG A 579 25.74 -5.25 -24.64
N ALA A 580 24.90 -5.35 -25.65
CA ALA A 580 25.38 -5.45 -27.04
C ALA A 580 25.95 -4.14 -27.56
N ALA A 581 25.41 -2.99 -27.14
CA ALA A 581 25.96 -1.67 -27.54
C ALA A 581 27.25 -1.29 -26.82
N SER A 582 27.58 -1.93 -25.68
CA SER A 582 28.87 -1.71 -24.97
C SER A 582 29.99 -2.65 -25.42
N ILE A 583 29.73 -3.57 -26.38
CA ILE A 583 30.69 -4.57 -26.87
C ILE A 583 31.05 -4.34 -28.33
N SER A 584 30.52 -3.32 -29.03
CA SER A 584 31.00 -2.96 -30.35
C SER A 584 32.35 -2.22 -30.20
N PRO A 585 33.51 -2.85 -30.59
CA PRO A 585 34.75 -2.14 -30.64
C PRO A 585 34.69 -1.14 -31.80
N THR A 586 35.07 0.08 -31.51
CA THR A 586 35.39 1.10 -32.51
C THR A 586 36.50 0.57 -33.40
N SER A 587 36.16 0.27 -34.63
CA SER A 587 37.12 0.15 -35.73
C SER A 587 36.91 1.32 -36.69
#